data_a7c5b740ce3e5af4ec31fec54145fabe
#
_entry.id   a7c5b740ce3e5af4ec31fec54145fabe
#
_cell.length_a   1.000
_cell.length_b   1.000
_cell.length_c   1.000
_cell.angle_alpha   90.00
_cell.angle_beta   90.00
_cell.angle_gamma   90.00
#
_symmetry.space_group_name_H-M   'P 1'
#
loop_
_entity.id
_entity.type
_entity.pdbx_description
1 polymer ?
#
loop_
_entity_poly.entity_id
_entity_poly.type
_entity_poly.pdbx_seq_one_letter_code
_entity_poly.pdbx_strand_id
1 'polypeptide(L)'
;MALEPSSKRGVYEGKRYTDELKNEGQKLSKRHRGRFDPMNEAPYELSRGRVENYLKCKACFWLEQIHKVKPPEIPSFTLNTTTDILLKRDADAVRGRSTLPLWEKAGLGHMIPWQHDHLENWANSLHYGLNDTYFNTVHDETNIKFGGGIDDVFLNTKTNQLHIVDYKSQAQGTRSPIKYEVKPSSLNDPWKIGYKRQMDMYIWVARRKGFNVSGTGYFVYVDAQHKN
;
A
#
# COMPACT_ATOMS: atom_id res chain seq x y z
N MET A 1 -26.64 -5.46 11.14
CA MET A 1 -26.73 -5.24 9.69
C MET A 1 -25.29 -5.21 9.21
N ALA A 2 -24.82 -6.27 8.54
CA ALA A 2 -23.47 -6.29 7.99
C ALA A 2 -23.43 -5.22 6.92
N LEU A 3 -22.45 -4.30 7.00
CA LEU A 3 -22.20 -3.35 5.93
C LEU A 3 -21.73 -4.15 4.71
N GLU A 4 -22.37 -3.92 3.58
CA GLU A 4 -21.86 -4.41 2.31
C GLU A 4 -20.41 -3.95 2.16
N PRO A 5 -19.48 -4.82 1.78
CA PRO A 5 -18.10 -4.41 1.50
C PRO A 5 -18.13 -3.36 0.40
N SER A 6 -17.43 -2.26 0.58
CA SER A 6 -17.32 -1.23 -0.43
C SER A 6 -16.74 -1.85 -1.71
N SER A 7 -17.55 -1.88 -2.75
CA SER A 7 -17.14 -2.39 -4.08
C SER A 7 -15.96 -1.63 -4.69
N LYS A 8 -15.63 -0.49 -4.11
CA LYS A 8 -14.61 0.42 -4.61
C LYS A 8 -13.22 0.21 -3.99
N ARG A 9 -13.08 -0.52 -2.87
CA ARG A 9 -11.75 -0.92 -2.38
C ARG A 9 -11.09 -1.98 -3.27
N GLY A 10 -11.43 -1.95 -4.49
CA GLY A 10 -10.86 -2.65 -5.63
C GLY A 10 -10.84 -4.14 -5.48
N VAL A 11 -11.28 -4.93 -6.35
CA VAL A 11 -11.08 -6.38 -6.49
C VAL A 11 -12.15 -7.26 -5.87
N TYR A 12 -13.17 -6.73 -5.21
CA TYR A 12 -14.23 -7.59 -4.66
C TYR A 12 -15.03 -8.32 -5.75
N GLU A 13 -15.06 -7.80 -6.97
CA GLU A 13 -15.82 -8.36 -8.08
C GLU A 13 -14.97 -8.67 -9.31
N GLY A 14 -13.66 -8.74 -9.19
CA GLY A 14 -12.77 -8.92 -10.34
C GLY A 14 -12.74 -7.72 -11.30
N LYS A 15 -13.50 -6.68 -11.03
CA LYS A 15 -13.46 -5.41 -11.76
C LYS A 15 -12.55 -4.46 -11.03
N ARG A 16 -11.33 -4.39 -11.51
CA ARG A 16 -10.46 -3.28 -11.15
C ARG A 16 -11.14 -2.01 -11.61
N TYR A 17 -11.25 -1.04 -10.70
CA TYR A 17 -11.57 0.34 -10.99
C TYR A 17 -12.28 0.61 -12.29
N THR A 18 -13.41 1.17 -12.11
CA THR A 18 -14.32 1.53 -13.17
C THR A 18 -13.56 2.17 -14.32
N ASP A 19 -13.98 1.87 -15.51
CA ASP A 19 -13.49 2.51 -16.72
C ASP A 19 -13.58 4.05 -16.64
N GLU A 20 -14.42 4.57 -15.76
CA GLU A 20 -14.53 5.98 -15.40
C GLU A 20 -13.24 6.57 -14.85
N LEU A 21 -12.59 5.92 -13.87
CA LEU A 21 -11.32 6.40 -13.31
C LEU A 21 -10.16 6.26 -14.29
N LYS A 22 -10.19 5.24 -15.15
CA LYS A 22 -9.24 5.14 -16.25
C LYS A 22 -9.44 6.28 -17.27
N ASN A 23 -10.68 6.58 -17.58
CA ASN A 23 -11.04 7.66 -18.50
C ASN A 23 -10.72 9.04 -17.90
N GLU A 24 -10.92 9.23 -16.60
CA GLU A 24 -10.49 10.42 -15.88
C GLU A 24 -8.96 10.57 -15.93
N GLY A 25 -8.21 9.49 -15.70
CA GLY A 25 -6.78 9.47 -15.85
C GLY A 25 -6.29 9.81 -17.26
N GLN A 26 -7.02 9.42 -18.29
CA GLN A 26 -6.72 9.77 -19.68
C GLN A 26 -7.03 11.24 -20.01
N LYS A 27 -8.07 11.81 -19.39
CA LYS A 27 -8.43 13.23 -19.56
C LYS A 27 -7.44 14.18 -18.89
N LEU A 28 -6.72 13.72 -17.88
CA LEU A 28 -5.66 14.49 -17.22
C LEU A 28 -4.39 14.47 -18.08
N SER A 29 -4.42 15.18 -19.18
CA SER A 29 -3.42 15.16 -20.25
C SER A 29 -2.02 15.68 -19.88
N LYS A 30 -1.82 16.11 -18.63
CA LYS A 30 -0.56 16.73 -18.17
C LYS A 30 0.24 15.86 -17.18
N ARG A 31 -0.05 14.57 -17.08
CA ARG A 31 0.71 13.68 -16.19
C ARG A 31 2.06 13.35 -16.80
N HIS A 32 3.12 13.63 -16.06
CA HIS A 32 4.45 13.16 -16.40
C HIS A 32 4.64 11.71 -15.99
N ARG A 33 4.09 10.82 -16.77
CA ARG A 33 4.14 9.38 -16.58
C ARG A 33 4.81 8.71 -17.77
N GLY A 34 5.52 7.64 -17.53
CA GLY A 34 6.20 6.95 -18.59
C GLY A 34 7.68 7.37 -18.70
N ARG A 35 8.16 7.78 -19.87
CA ARG A 35 9.55 8.21 -20.04
C ARG A 35 9.79 9.50 -19.27
N PHE A 36 10.87 9.52 -18.48
CA PHE A 36 11.28 10.74 -17.81
C PHE A 36 11.76 11.79 -18.83
N ASP A 37 11.26 13.01 -18.68
CA ASP A 37 11.64 14.17 -19.45
C ASP A 37 11.90 15.33 -18.47
N PRO A 38 13.16 15.78 -18.32
CA PRO A 38 13.51 16.86 -17.40
C PRO A 38 12.92 18.22 -17.79
N MET A 39 12.47 18.38 -19.05
CA MET A 39 11.85 19.62 -19.55
C MET A 39 10.33 19.66 -19.29
N ASN A 40 9.76 18.60 -18.77
CA ASN A 40 8.33 18.56 -18.49
C ASN A 40 8.02 19.28 -17.17
N GLU A 41 7.13 20.26 -17.22
CA GLU A 41 6.70 21.04 -16.05
C GLU A 41 5.89 20.20 -15.05
N ALA A 42 5.15 19.18 -15.53
CA ALA A 42 4.38 18.32 -14.65
C ALA A 42 5.31 17.42 -13.79
N PRO A 43 5.01 17.23 -12.50
CA PRO A 43 5.81 16.37 -11.63
C PRO A 43 5.93 14.95 -12.17
N TYR A 44 7.14 14.40 -12.16
CA TYR A 44 7.35 13.01 -12.57
C TYR A 44 6.86 12.03 -11.52
N GLU A 45 6.03 11.08 -11.93
CA GLU A 45 5.37 10.14 -11.01
C GLU A 45 6.25 8.92 -10.71
N LEU A 46 6.64 8.77 -9.47
CA LEU A 46 7.33 7.58 -8.97
C LEU A 46 6.53 6.87 -7.89
N SER A 47 6.27 5.60 -8.11
CA SER A 47 5.71 4.73 -7.07
C SER A 47 6.79 4.21 -6.13
N ARG A 48 6.36 3.78 -4.94
CA ARG A 48 7.25 3.08 -3.99
C ARG A 48 8.02 1.93 -4.67
N GLY A 49 7.34 1.12 -5.49
CA GLY A 49 7.98 0.00 -6.20
C GLY A 49 9.10 0.45 -7.15
N ARG A 50 8.94 1.58 -7.82
CA ARG A 50 10.00 2.14 -8.70
C ARG A 50 11.19 2.66 -7.90
N VAL A 51 10.96 3.29 -6.77
CA VAL A 51 12.05 3.68 -5.86
C VAL A 51 12.80 2.46 -5.36
N GLU A 52 12.10 1.38 -5.01
CA GLU A 52 12.71 0.11 -4.62
C GLU A 52 13.54 -0.50 -5.77
N ASN A 53 13.06 -0.42 -7.01
CA ASN A 53 13.83 -0.86 -8.19
C ASN A 53 15.12 -0.07 -8.38
N TYR A 54 15.08 1.25 -8.16
CA TYR A 54 16.28 2.09 -8.18
C TYR A 54 17.31 1.65 -7.15
N LEU A 55 16.87 1.36 -5.92
CA LEU A 55 17.76 0.92 -4.84
C LEU A 55 18.38 -0.44 -5.11
N LYS A 56 17.64 -1.33 -5.77
CA LYS A 56 18.13 -2.68 -6.13
C LYS A 56 19.07 -2.66 -7.33
N CYS A 57 18.73 -1.90 -8.36
CA CYS A 57 19.48 -1.89 -9.62
C CYS A 57 19.27 -0.56 -10.35
N LYS A 58 20.20 0.35 -10.17
CA LYS A 58 20.15 1.70 -10.83
C LYS A 58 20.11 1.62 -12.34
N ALA A 59 20.86 0.69 -12.95
CA ALA A 59 20.86 0.47 -14.39
C ALA A 59 19.51 -0.04 -14.90
N CYS A 60 18.90 -1.01 -14.19
CA CYS A 60 17.57 -1.51 -14.54
C CYS A 60 16.50 -0.42 -14.42
N PHE A 61 16.57 0.39 -13.36
CA PHE A 61 15.67 1.53 -13.18
C PHE A 61 15.81 2.53 -14.34
N TRP A 62 17.03 2.88 -14.72
CA TRP A 62 17.30 3.80 -15.83
C TRP A 62 16.74 3.26 -17.15
N LEU A 63 17.00 2.00 -17.47
CA LEU A 63 16.46 1.34 -18.65
C LEU A 63 14.93 1.38 -18.67
N GLU A 64 14.29 1.13 -17.53
CA GLU A 64 12.83 1.16 -17.39
C GLU A 64 12.28 2.59 -17.57
N GLN A 65 12.86 3.59 -16.88
CA GLN A 65 12.32 4.95 -16.88
C GLN A 65 12.64 5.73 -18.17
N ILE A 66 13.79 5.52 -18.78
CA ILE A 66 14.25 6.25 -19.96
C ILE A 66 13.98 5.49 -21.26
N HIS A 67 14.30 4.20 -21.29
CA HIS A 67 14.20 3.39 -22.52
C HIS A 67 12.96 2.52 -22.59
N LYS A 68 12.14 2.49 -21.53
CA LYS A 68 10.91 1.67 -21.45
C LYS A 68 11.14 0.17 -21.59
N VAL A 69 12.33 -0.29 -21.28
CA VAL A 69 12.62 -1.72 -21.21
C VAL A 69 11.89 -2.30 -19.98
N LYS A 70 10.93 -3.17 -20.22
CA LYS A 70 10.19 -3.83 -19.14
C LYS A 70 10.96 -5.02 -18.61
N PRO A 71 11.04 -5.21 -17.28
CA PRO A 71 11.56 -6.45 -16.72
C PRO A 71 10.62 -7.61 -17.09
N PRO A 72 11.12 -8.86 -17.07
CA PRO A 72 10.28 -10.04 -17.23
C PRO A 72 9.12 -10.05 -16.23
N GLU A 73 7.94 -10.40 -16.71
CA GLU A 73 6.76 -10.50 -15.85
C GLU A 73 6.86 -11.74 -14.96
N ILE A 74 6.56 -11.58 -13.68
CA ILE A 74 6.45 -12.67 -12.72
C ILE A 74 4.96 -12.97 -12.53
N PRO A 75 4.53 -14.26 -12.53
CA PRO A 75 3.14 -14.60 -12.26
C PRO A 75 2.63 -13.99 -10.96
N SER A 76 1.40 -13.52 -10.96
CA SER A 76 0.78 -12.93 -9.77
C SER A 76 0.47 -14.00 -8.71
N PHE A 77 0.64 -13.65 -7.44
CA PHE A 77 0.32 -14.52 -6.31
C PHE A 77 -1.15 -14.31 -5.90
N THR A 78 -2.04 -15.12 -6.46
CA THR A 78 -3.51 -15.01 -6.25
C THR A 78 -3.91 -15.17 -4.78
N LEU A 79 -3.24 -16.07 -4.03
CA LEU A 79 -3.51 -16.26 -2.61
C LEU A 79 -3.26 -14.99 -1.79
N ASN A 80 -2.17 -14.28 -2.08
CA ASN A 80 -1.84 -13.04 -1.40
C ASN A 80 -2.92 -11.97 -1.64
N THR A 81 -3.41 -11.89 -2.88
CA THR A 81 -4.50 -10.96 -3.24
C THR A 81 -5.79 -11.30 -2.50
N THR A 82 -6.15 -12.58 -2.42
CA THR A 82 -7.37 -13.01 -1.71
C THR A 82 -7.28 -12.70 -0.22
N THR A 83 -6.14 -12.97 0.41
CA THR A 83 -5.91 -12.67 1.83
C THR A 83 -6.03 -11.17 2.11
N ASP A 84 -5.42 -10.34 1.27
CA ASP A 84 -5.50 -8.88 1.37
C ASP A 84 -6.96 -8.38 1.30
N ILE A 85 -7.73 -8.89 0.35
CA ILE A 85 -9.16 -8.56 0.21
C ILE A 85 -9.95 -8.93 1.47
N LEU A 86 -9.74 -10.12 2.02
CA LEU A 86 -10.46 -10.57 3.20
C LEU A 86 -10.15 -9.71 4.42
N LEU A 87 -8.89 -9.37 4.66
CA LEU A 87 -8.48 -8.52 5.78
C LEU A 87 -9.06 -7.09 5.65
N LYS A 88 -9.05 -6.53 4.46
CA LYS A 88 -9.65 -5.22 4.18
C LYS A 88 -11.16 -5.24 4.44
N ARG A 89 -11.85 -6.28 3.98
CA ARG A 89 -13.29 -6.47 4.23
C ARG A 89 -13.61 -6.55 5.73
N ASP A 90 -12.81 -7.30 6.49
CA ASP A 90 -13.02 -7.43 7.93
C ASP A 90 -12.78 -6.08 8.65
N ALA A 91 -11.77 -5.31 8.24
CA ALA A 91 -11.54 -3.97 8.75
C ALA A 91 -12.70 -3.02 8.40
N ASP A 92 -13.21 -3.08 7.17
CA ASP A 92 -14.33 -2.23 6.72
C ASP A 92 -15.63 -2.53 7.49
N ALA A 93 -15.84 -3.78 7.90
CA ALA A 93 -17.00 -4.18 8.69
C ALA A 93 -17.11 -3.46 10.06
N VAL A 94 -15.98 -2.99 10.60
CA VAL A 94 -15.93 -2.31 11.91
C VAL A 94 -15.37 -0.88 11.83
N ARG A 95 -15.09 -0.40 10.64
CA ARG A 95 -14.43 0.88 10.39
C ARG A 95 -15.11 2.06 11.09
N GLY A 96 -14.32 2.88 11.78
CA GLY A 96 -14.80 4.05 12.53
C GLY A 96 -15.62 3.73 13.78
N ARG A 97 -15.80 2.44 14.14
CA ARG A 97 -16.70 2.02 15.23
C ARG A 97 -15.99 1.23 16.33
N SER A 98 -15.25 0.21 15.97
CA SER A 98 -14.60 -0.66 16.93
C SER A 98 -13.30 -1.24 16.38
N THR A 99 -12.54 -1.89 17.25
CA THR A 99 -11.38 -2.66 16.86
C THR A 99 -11.74 -4.05 16.32
N LEU A 100 -10.78 -4.73 15.74
CA LEU A 100 -10.91 -6.13 15.31
C LEU A 100 -10.49 -7.09 16.45
N PRO A 101 -11.07 -8.31 16.54
CA PRO A 101 -10.69 -9.28 17.56
C PRO A 101 -9.19 -9.62 17.59
N LEU A 102 -8.53 -9.62 16.43
CA LEU A 102 -7.08 -9.82 16.32
C LEU A 102 -6.30 -8.75 17.09
N TRP A 103 -6.71 -7.49 16.96
CA TRP A 103 -6.07 -6.36 17.62
C TRP A 103 -6.34 -6.35 19.12
N GLU A 104 -7.52 -6.76 19.56
CA GLU A 104 -7.82 -6.95 20.99
C GLU A 104 -6.92 -8.02 21.61
N LYS A 105 -6.80 -9.18 20.96
CA LYS A 105 -5.92 -10.27 21.40
C LYS A 105 -4.44 -9.85 21.47
N ALA A 106 -4.03 -8.93 20.62
CA ALA A 106 -2.68 -8.36 20.61
C ALA A 106 -2.48 -7.23 21.65
N GLY A 107 -3.48 -6.93 22.50
CA GLY A 107 -3.41 -5.81 23.46
C GLY A 107 -3.57 -4.43 22.83
N LEU A 108 -4.01 -4.36 21.58
CA LEU A 108 -4.18 -3.15 20.78
C LEU A 108 -5.66 -2.78 20.58
N GLY A 109 -6.52 -3.09 21.55
CA GLY A 109 -7.97 -2.82 21.48
C GLY A 109 -8.36 -1.35 21.32
N HIS A 110 -7.40 -0.44 21.53
CA HIS A 110 -7.55 1.01 21.28
C HIS A 110 -7.26 1.43 19.84
N MET A 111 -6.93 0.48 18.97
CA MET A 111 -6.69 0.71 17.56
C MET A 111 -7.95 0.37 16.76
N ILE A 112 -8.53 1.34 16.08
CA ILE A 112 -9.72 1.15 15.26
C ILE A 112 -9.41 1.46 13.78
N PRO A 113 -9.94 0.71 12.83
CA PRO A 113 -9.81 1.06 11.41
C PRO A 113 -10.37 2.47 11.18
N TRP A 114 -9.53 3.36 10.65
CA TRP A 114 -9.86 4.78 10.50
C TRP A 114 -10.82 5.01 9.34
N GLN A 115 -11.80 5.88 9.55
CA GLN A 115 -12.75 6.31 8.52
C GLN A 115 -12.29 7.62 7.89
N HIS A 116 -12.17 7.64 6.56
CA HIS A 116 -11.82 8.84 5.80
C HIS A 116 -12.36 8.75 4.37
N ASP A 117 -12.85 9.86 3.83
CA ASP A 117 -13.52 9.91 2.51
C ASP A 117 -12.61 9.49 1.35
N HIS A 118 -11.30 9.70 1.48
CA HIS A 118 -10.33 9.35 0.45
C HIS A 118 -9.64 7.99 0.66
N LEU A 119 -9.96 7.26 1.73
CA LEU A 119 -9.26 6.01 2.04
C LEU A 119 -9.38 4.99 0.91
N GLU A 120 -10.52 4.96 0.27
CA GLU A 120 -10.79 4.11 -0.88
C GLU A 120 -9.86 4.42 -2.08
N ASN A 121 -9.66 5.69 -2.37
CA ASN A 121 -8.71 6.13 -3.38
C ASN A 121 -7.27 5.80 -2.98
N TRP A 122 -6.95 5.90 -1.69
CA TRP A 122 -5.61 5.61 -1.16
C TRP A 122 -5.26 4.12 -1.24
N ALA A 123 -6.25 3.25 -1.06
CA ALA A 123 -6.08 1.82 -1.19
C ALA A 123 -5.87 1.37 -2.65
N ASN A 124 -6.02 2.29 -3.61
CA ASN A 124 -5.90 1.99 -5.02
C ASN A 124 -4.59 2.46 -5.64
N SER A 125 -3.66 1.54 -5.77
CA SER A 125 -2.34 1.81 -6.32
C SER A 125 -2.32 2.21 -7.80
N LEU A 126 -3.39 1.91 -8.56
CA LEU A 126 -3.43 2.22 -9.99
C LEU A 126 -3.64 3.72 -10.28
N HIS A 127 -4.16 4.47 -9.30
CA HIS A 127 -4.55 5.87 -9.46
C HIS A 127 -3.82 6.84 -8.53
N TYR A 128 -2.77 6.39 -7.84
CA TYR A 128 -2.05 7.18 -6.84
C TYR A 128 -1.55 8.55 -7.32
N GLY A 129 -1.38 8.76 -8.59
CA GLY A 129 -0.82 9.98 -9.16
C GLY A 129 -1.84 10.89 -9.85
N LEU A 130 -3.15 10.62 -9.77
CA LEU A 130 -4.13 11.39 -10.53
C LEU A 130 -4.39 12.78 -9.96
N ASN A 131 -4.67 12.89 -8.67
CA ASN A 131 -4.95 14.15 -7.98
C ASN A 131 -4.69 14.03 -6.46
N ASP A 132 -5.01 15.07 -5.72
CA ASP A 132 -4.73 15.16 -4.28
C ASP A 132 -5.60 14.24 -3.42
N THR A 133 -6.69 13.67 -3.98
CA THR A 133 -7.50 12.67 -3.29
C THR A 133 -6.83 11.30 -3.21
N TYR A 134 -5.79 11.08 -3.99
CA TYR A 134 -4.98 9.85 -3.95
C TYR A 134 -3.80 9.98 -2.99
N PHE A 135 -3.22 8.83 -2.65
CA PHE A 135 -2.13 8.78 -1.69
C PHE A 135 -0.80 9.14 -2.32
N ASN A 136 -0.57 10.43 -2.45
CA ASN A 136 0.64 10.99 -3.05
C ASN A 136 1.03 12.34 -2.43
N THR A 137 2.25 12.76 -2.68
CA THR A 137 2.77 14.10 -2.40
C THR A 137 3.83 14.47 -3.43
N VAL A 138 4.01 15.76 -3.69
CA VAL A 138 5.08 16.28 -4.54
C VAL A 138 6.28 16.64 -3.67
N HIS A 139 7.46 16.21 -4.08
CA HIS A 139 8.73 16.69 -3.55
C HIS A 139 9.19 17.86 -4.40
N ASP A 140 9.01 19.07 -3.91
CA ASP A 140 9.13 20.31 -4.69
C ASP A 140 10.53 20.51 -5.28
N GLU A 141 11.56 20.20 -4.50
CA GLU A 141 12.98 20.36 -4.93
C GLU A 141 13.35 19.50 -6.14
N THR A 142 12.71 18.35 -6.33
CA THR A 142 13.01 17.42 -7.42
C THR A 142 11.90 17.33 -8.45
N ASN A 143 10.78 18.00 -8.24
CA ASN A 143 9.58 17.90 -9.04
C ASN A 143 9.13 16.44 -9.24
N ILE A 144 9.26 15.62 -8.18
CA ILE A 144 8.82 14.22 -8.17
C ILE A 144 7.53 14.09 -7.39
N LYS A 145 6.48 13.58 -8.02
CA LYS A 145 5.28 13.14 -7.36
C LYS A 145 5.47 11.70 -6.90
N PHE A 146 5.57 11.53 -5.58
CA PHE A 146 5.73 10.23 -4.97
C PHE A 146 4.42 9.75 -4.33
N GLY A 147 4.12 8.47 -4.50
CA GLY A 147 2.92 7.88 -3.91
C GLY A 147 2.83 6.38 -4.08
N GLY A 148 1.67 5.86 -3.73
CA GLY A 148 1.36 4.44 -3.86
C GLY A 148 -0.04 4.13 -3.35
N GLY A 149 -0.38 2.85 -3.29
CA GLY A 149 -1.56 2.37 -2.58
C GLY A 149 -1.15 1.88 -1.20
N ILE A 150 -1.90 2.27 -0.19
CA ILE A 150 -1.78 1.72 1.16
C ILE A 150 -2.82 0.63 1.38
N ASP A 151 -2.55 -0.31 2.27
CA ASP A 151 -3.55 -1.34 2.56
C ASP A 151 -4.61 -0.80 3.52
N ASP A 152 -4.19 -0.21 4.64
CA ASP A 152 -5.12 0.38 5.61
C ASP A 152 -4.47 1.45 6.50
N VAL A 153 -5.32 2.16 7.25
CA VAL A 153 -4.94 3.12 8.28
C VAL A 153 -5.78 2.87 9.53
N PHE A 154 -5.16 2.87 10.69
CA PHE A 154 -5.82 2.73 11.97
C PHE A 154 -5.62 3.96 12.84
N LEU A 155 -6.65 4.34 13.55
CA LEU A 155 -6.60 5.42 14.56
C LEU A 155 -6.33 4.81 15.93
N ASN A 156 -5.31 5.32 16.60
CA ASN A 156 -5.11 5.07 18.02
C ASN A 156 -5.99 6.04 18.82
N THR A 157 -7.03 5.54 19.46
CA THR A 157 -8.00 6.35 20.20
C THR A 157 -7.43 6.98 21.47
N LYS A 158 -6.30 6.48 21.99
CA LYS A 158 -5.63 7.03 23.17
C LYS A 158 -4.73 8.22 22.84
N THR A 159 -4.04 8.18 21.69
CA THR A 159 -3.07 9.21 21.30
C THR A 159 -3.59 10.14 20.22
N ASN A 160 -4.70 9.82 19.61
CA ASN A 160 -5.26 10.47 18.42
C ASN A 160 -4.26 10.54 17.25
N GLN A 161 -3.43 9.51 17.12
CA GLN A 161 -2.49 9.36 16.02
C GLN A 161 -2.96 8.26 15.04
N LEU A 162 -2.69 8.50 13.77
CA LEU A 162 -2.90 7.51 12.73
C LEU A 162 -1.68 6.57 12.63
N HIS A 163 -1.95 5.32 12.31
CA HIS A 163 -0.94 4.32 12.06
C HIS A 163 -1.18 3.68 10.71
N ILE A 164 -0.16 3.63 9.87
CA ILE A 164 -0.21 2.89 8.60
C ILE A 164 -0.20 1.40 8.93
N VAL A 165 -1.09 0.67 8.29
CA VAL A 165 -1.20 -0.79 8.42
C VAL A 165 -1.01 -1.41 7.04
N ASP A 166 -0.20 -2.45 6.97
CA ASP A 166 0.11 -3.15 5.73
C ASP A 166 -0.08 -4.66 5.95
N TYR A 167 -0.84 -5.28 5.05
CA TYR A 167 -1.20 -6.68 5.13
C TYR A 167 -0.20 -7.53 4.36
N LYS A 168 0.30 -8.57 5.01
CA LYS A 168 1.25 -9.51 4.41
C LYS A 168 0.75 -10.94 4.57
N SER A 169 0.72 -11.69 3.51
CA SER A 169 0.51 -13.13 3.56
C SER A 169 1.80 -13.86 3.26
N GLN A 170 2.02 -14.94 3.97
CA GLN A 170 3.16 -15.81 3.78
C GLN A 170 2.68 -17.26 3.76
N ALA A 171 3.16 -18.04 2.79
CA ALA A 171 3.01 -19.47 2.76
C ALA A 171 4.38 -20.11 2.77
N GLN A 172 4.64 -21.02 3.69
CA GLN A 172 5.82 -21.87 3.63
C GLN A 172 5.56 -23.06 2.71
N GLY A 173 6.49 -23.34 1.78
CA GLY A 173 6.41 -24.53 0.99
C GLY A 173 6.50 -25.80 1.86
N THR A 174 5.65 -26.78 1.61
CA THR A 174 5.58 -28.06 2.34
C THR A 174 6.90 -28.85 2.33
N ARG A 175 7.85 -28.46 1.49
CA ARG A 175 9.17 -29.08 1.37
C ARG A 175 10.24 -28.47 2.26
N SER A 176 9.97 -27.39 2.97
CA SER A 176 10.96 -26.78 3.88
C SER A 176 10.90 -27.53 5.22
N PRO A 177 11.99 -28.15 5.66
CA PRO A 177 12.07 -28.78 6.99
C PRO A 177 12.10 -27.73 8.12
N ILE A 178 12.27 -26.44 7.78
CA ILE A 178 12.33 -25.34 8.73
C ILE A 178 10.96 -24.70 8.85
N LYS A 179 10.31 -24.87 10.00
CA LYS A 179 9.14 -24.08 10.35
C LYS A 179 9.58 -22.62 10.51
N TYR A 180 9.26 -21.79 9.55
CA TYR A 180 9.56 -20.38 9.62
C TYR A 180 8.45 -19.67 10.40
N GLU A 181 8.72 -19.36 11.64
CA GLU A 181 7.82 -18.54 12.44
C GLU A 181 8.09 -17.07 12.12
N VAL A 182 7.05 -16.33 11.75
CA VAL A 182 7.16 -14.89 11.56
C VAL A 182 7.27 -14.24 12.93
N LYS A 183 8.47 -13.78 13.27
CA LYS A 183 8.77 -13.03 14.50
C LYS A 183 9.01 -11.56 14.17
N PRO A 184 8.79 -10.64 15.10
CA PRO A 184 9.13 -9.23 14.91
C PRO A 184 10.60 -9.04 14.46
N SER A 185 11.52 -9.84 14.99
CA SER A 185 12.94 -9.84 14.60
C SER A 185 13.16 -10.20 13.13
N SER A 186 12.27 -10.96 12.50
CA SER A 186 12.41 -11.34 11.09
C SER A 186 12.26 -10.14 10.13
N LEU A 187 11.75 -8.99 10.60
CA LEU A 187 11.76 -7.74 9.83
C LEU A 187 13.18 -7.20 9.59
N ASN A 188 14.19 -7.70 10.31
CA ASN A 188 15.59 -7.36 10.09
C ASN A 188 16.26 -8.20 9.00
N ASP A 189 15.58 -9.21 8.49
CA ASP A 189 16.09 -10.02 7.40
C ASP A 189 16.37 -9.14 6.16
N PRO A 190 17.49 -9.32 5.46
CA PRO A 190 17.88 -8.49 4.32
C PRO A 190 16.80 -8.36 3.23
N TRP A 191 16.03 -9.43 3.00
CA TRP A 191 14.94 -9.44 2.00
C TRP A 191 13.68 -8.71 2.47
N LYS A 192 13.55 -8.38 3.77
CA LYS A 192 12.42 -7.64 4.34
C LYS A 192 12.68 -6.16 4.56
N ILE A 193 13.92 -5.70 4.32
CA ILE A 193 14.25 -4.27 4.48
C ILE A 193 13.38 -3.37 3.59
N GLY A 194 12.91 -3.88 2.46
CA GLY A 194 11.96 -3.20 1.59
C GLY A 194 10.60 -2.93 2.24
N TYR A 195 10.19 -3.76 3.22
CA TYR A 195 8.94 -3.53 3.97
C TYR A 195 9.08 -2.34 4.92
N LYS A 196 10.22 -2.24 5.63
CA LYS A 196 10.50 -1.08 6.49
C LYS A 196 10.49 0.22 5.67
N ARG A 197 11.21 0.23 4.55
CA ARG A 197 11.21 1.38 3.64
C ARG A 197 9.82 1.73 3.13
N GLN A 198 9.00 0.73 2.80
CA GLN A 198 7.61 0.96 2.38
C GLN A 198 6.83 1.67 3.48
N MET A 199 6.96 1.23 4.73
CA MET A 199 6.30 1.85 5.87
C MET A 199 6.76 3.28 6.09
N ASP A 200 8.07 3.53 6.08
CA ASP A 200 8.65 4.85 6.24
C ASP A 200 8.18 5.82 5.16
N MET A 201 8.16 5.37 3.90
CA MET A 201 7.69 6.16 2.76
C MET A 201 6.21 6.52 2.90
N TYR A 202 5.36 5.60 3.34
CA TYR A 202 3.94 5.86 3.52
C TYR A 202 3.66 6.77 4.71
N ILE A 203 4.37 6.60 5.81
CA ILE A 203 4.32 7.53 6.95
C ILE A 203 4.72 8.94 6.50
N TRP A 204 5.79 9.06 5.71
CA TRP A 204 6.24 10.33 5.17
C TRP A 204 5.18 10.99 4.28
N VAL A 205 4.58 10.26 3.33
CA VAL A 205 3.50 10.79 2.48
C VAL A 205 2.33 11.27 3.33
N ALA A 206 1.86 10.48 4.29
CA ALA A 206 0.73 10.82 5.13
C ALA A 206 0.99 12.08 5.97
N ARG A 207 2.19 12.24 6.51
CA ARG A 207 2.60 13.46 7.23
C ARG A 207 2.64 14.68 6.32
N ARG A 208 3.16 14.55 5.10
CA ARG A 208 3.15 15.64 4.12
C ARG A 208 1.73 16.03 3.67
N LYS A 209 0.79 15.12 3.75
CA LYS A 209 -0.65 15.40 3.55
C LYS A 209 -1.30 16.08 4.76
N GLY A 210 -0.54 16.35 5.84
CA GLY A 210 -1.01 17.08 7.03
C GLY A 210 -1.63 16.20 8.12
N PHE A 211 -1.54 14.88 8.02
CA PHE A 211 -2.10 13.98 9.02
C PHE A 211 -1.16 13.80 10.23
N ASN A 212 -1.76 13.67 11.42
CA ASN A 212 -1.03 13.32 12.64
C ASN A 212 -0.72 11.82 12.64
N VAL A 213 0.42 11.43 12.08
CA VAL A 213 0.81 10.04 11.87
C VAL A 213 1.95 9.65 12.82
N SER A 214 1.77 8.54 13.52
CA SER A 214 2.79 7.93 14.37
C SER A 214 4.03 7.53 13.57
N GLY A 215 5.18 7.46 14.23
CA GLY A 215 6.38 6.83 13.69
C GLY A 215 6.32 5.30 13.66
N THR A 216 5.26 4.71 14.23
CA THR A 216 5.04 3.26 14.28
C THR A 216 3.96 2.87 13.28
N GLY A 217 4.29 1.96 12.36
CA GLY A 217 3.33 1.27 11.52
C GLY A 217 3.23 -0.21 11.90
N TYR A 218 2.22 -0.89 11.39
CA TYR A 218 1.95 -2.29 11.71
C TYR A 218 1.94 -3.14 10.46
N PHE A 219 2.59 -4.30 10.55
CA PHE A 219 2.45 -5.38 9.59
C PHE A 219 1.54 -6.45 10.19
N VAL A 220 0.42 -6.72 9.54
CA VAL A 220 -0.45 -7.84 9.88
C VAL A 220 -0.09 -9.02 9.00
N TYR A 221 0.47 -10.05 9.59
CA TYR A 221 0.87 -11.26 8.87
C TYR A 221 -0.20 -12.33 8.97
N VAL A 222 -0.54 -12.91 7.83
CA VAL A 222 -1.36 -14.12 7.75
C VAL A 222 -0.48 -15.27 7.29
N ASP A 223 -0.43 -16.33 8.09
CA ASP A 223 0.18 -17.59 7.67
C ASP A 223 -0.88 -18.46 6.97
N ALA A 224 -0.76 -18.53 5.65
CA ALA A 224 -1.72 -19.26 4.81
C ALA A 224 -1.66 -20.79 4.96
N GLN A 225 -0.77 -21.31 5.80
CA GLN A 225 -0.61 -22.76 6.03
C GLN A 225 -1.15 -23.23 7.38
N HIS A 226 -1.43 -22.31 8.32
CA HIS A 226 -2.04 -22.70 9.60
C HIS A 226 -3.53 -22.94 9.41
N LYS A 227 -3.93 -24.17 9.68
CA LYS A 227 -5.33 -24.57 9.83
C LYS A 227 -5.75 -24.25 11.27
N ASN A 228 -6.30 -23.10 11.52
CA ASN A 228 -7.04 -22.79 12.73
C ASN A 228 -8.35 -22.17 12.36
#